data_533fd5665a5344316d74ef714df2ab05
#
_entry.id   533fd5665a5344316d74ef714df2ab05
#
_cell.length_a   1.000
_cell.length_b   1.000
_cell.length_c   1.000
_cell.angle_alpha   90.00
_cell.angle_beta   90.00
_cell.angle_gamma   90.00
#
_symmetry.space_group_name_H-M   'P 1'
#
loop_
_entity.id
_entity.type
_entity.pdbx_description
1 polymer ?
#
loop_
_entity_poly.entity_id
_entity_poly.type
_entity_poly.pdbx_seq_one_letter_code
_entity_poly.pdbx_strand_id
1 'polypeptide(L)'
;MALPVTYNVRNVFVRWRTTGFTVLGVTLVVAVYVLLQSMAAGIQQSSGNTGDPRNIMIVRKGSTAESSSLITREQFRLIPYLPEIAHDAQDRPLISADVIVLISLPRRDGNGEANVVMRGISAIGMELRPQVKLAQGRWFTPGKRELVVSSRMGGRFANFGLGQSFKTGGKELTVVGWFDGGGSAFDSEIWMDTDEARSIFDRENYSSALVRLADGASAASLTNHVETDKRLGLRAEPEVAYYAAQTKSASLFVFLGNFLAVAMSIGAVFAAMNTMYASVGARTREIGTLRVLGYRRRAILLGFIIEGAFLSLIGGVLGCVAAWALHLHFGTTATMSFESFSEMMFRFRITPALVVKGLIFSVMVGVMGSLLPAVRASRLPVIAALKSV
;
A
#
# COMPACT_ATOMS: atom_id res chain seq x y z
N MET A 1 34.33 0.37 -34.79
CA MET A 1 33.14 -0.37 -35.25
C MET A 1 32.35 -0.82 -34.04
N ALA A 2 31.04 -0.66 -34.06
CA ALA A 2 30.14 -1.18 -33.04
C ALA A 2 29.76 -2.63 -33.40
N LEU A 3 29.61 -3.51 -32.41
CA LEU A 3 29.07 -4.87 -32.62
C LEU A 3 27.61 -4.81 -33.06
N PRO A 4 27.18 -5.57 -34.09
CA PRO A 4 25.79 -5.60 -34.50
C PRO A 4 24.88 -6.16 -33.37
N VAL A 5 23.81 -5.50 -33.04
CA VAL A 5 22.84 -5.93 -32.00
C VAL A 5 22.23 -7.31 -32.32
N THR A 6 22.05 -7.61 -33.61
CA THR A 6 21.56 -8.92 -34.10
C THR A 6 22.47 -10.10 -33.68
N TYR A 7 23.77 -9.87 -33.52
CA TYR A 7 24.71 -10.87 -33.03
C TYR A 7 24.44 -11.27 -31.58
N ASN A 8 24.15 -10.27 -30.73
CA ASN A 8 23.87 -10.52 -29.33
C ASN A 8 22.51 -11.23 -29.12
N VAL A 9 21.46 -10.88 -29.88
CA VAL A 9 20.14 -11.51 -29.79
C VAL A 9 20.22 -12.98 -30.22
N ARG A 10 20.89 -13.32 -31.34
CA ARG A 10 20.99 -14.71 -31.79
C ARG A 10 21.70 -15.63 -30.79
N ASN A 11 22.69 -15.10 -30.07
CA ASN A 11 23.45 -15.86 -29.08
C ASN A 11 22.65 -16.19 -27.82
N VAL A 12 21.70 -15.36 -27.44
CA VAL A 12 20.75 -15.60 -26.31
C VAL A 12 19.96 -16.89 -26.53
N PHE A 13 19.47 -17.11 -27.75
CA PHE A 13 18.67 -18.30 -28.11
C PHE A 13 19.50 -19.60 -28.16
N VAL A 14 20.76 -19.53 -28.57
CA VAL A 14 21.62 -20.72 -28.65
C VAL A 14 21.93 -21.30 -27.27
N ARG A 15 21.90 -20.48 -26.20
CA ARG A 15 22.23 -20.90 -24.83
C ARG A 15 21.06 -20.77 -23.85
N TRP A 16 19.87 -21.15 -24.31
CA TRP A 16 18.61 -20.95 -23.61
C TRP A 16 18.61 -21.46 -22.15
N ARG A 17 19.35 -22.56 -21.82
CA ARG A 17 19.41 -23.12 -20.46
C ARG A 17 20.12 -22.17 -19.48
N THR A 18 21.32 -21.72 -19.78
CA THR A 18 22.07 -20.82 -18.88
C THR A 18 21.46 -19.42 -18.83
N THR A 19 20.98 -18.92 -19.95
CA THR A 19 20.26 -17.66 -20.09
C THR A 19 18.94 -17.71 -19.32
N GLY A 20 18.22 -18.83 -19.40
CA GLY A 20 16.96 -19.06 -18.70
C GLY A 20 17.06 -18.91 -17.19
N PHE A 21 18.12 -19.44 -16.56
CA PHE A 21 18.34 -19.27 -15.12
C PHE A 21 18.56 -17.81 -14.70
N THR A 22 19.30 -17.05 -15.51
CA THR A 22 19.49 -15.62 -15.24
C THR A 22 18.18 -14.83 -15.38
N VAL A 23 17.46 -15.08 -16.47
CA VAL A 23 16.15 -14.46 -16.72
C VAL A 23 15.18 -14.82 -15.58
N LEU A 24 15.10 -16.09 -15.17
CA LEU A 24 14.24 -16.54 -14.07
C LEU A 24 14.60 -15.86 -12.75
N GLY A 25 15.89 -15.77 -12.41
CA GLY A 25 16.35 -15.09 -11.20
C GLY A 25 15.95 -13.62 -11.18
N VAL A 26 16.18 -12.88 -12.29
CA VAL A 26 15.74 -11.49 -12.39
C VAL A 26 14.21 -11.38 -12.37
N THR A 27 13.50 -12.28 -13.04
CA THR A 27 12.02 -12.34 -13.02
C THR A 27 11.49 -12.43 -11.59
N LEU A 28 12.04 -13.35 -10.80
CA LEU A 28 11.61 -13.54 -9.41
C LEU A 28 11.86 -12.29 -8.56
N VAL A 29 13.06 -11.71 -8.66
CA VAL A 29 13.42 -10.51 -7.90
C VAL A 29 12.54 -9.32 -8.27
N VAL A 30 12.29 -9.10 -9.56
CA VAL A 30 11.45 -8.00 -10.03
C VAL A 30 9.98 -8.24 -9.65
N ALA A 31 9.48 -9.47 -9.75
CA ALA A 31 8.12 -9.79 -9.34
C ALA A 31 7.88 -9.48 -7.85
N VAL A 32 8.78 -9.95 -6.97
CA VAL A 32 8.71 -9.66 -5.53
C VAL A 32 8.81 -8.16 -5.27
N TYR A 33 9.75 -7.46 -5.92
CA TYR A 33 9.91 -6.01 -5.78
C TYR A 33 8.62 -5.27 -6.16
N VAL A 34 8.05 -5.59 -7.33
CA VAL A 34 6.81 -4.94 -7.81
C VAL A 34 5.63 -5.24 -6.88
N LEU A 35 5.49 -6.47 -6.38
CA LEU A 35 4.43 -6.83 -5.44
C LEU A 35 4.54 -6.06 -4.12
N LEU A 36 5.72 -6.01 -3.52
CA LEU A 36 5.95 -5.29 -2.26
C LEU A 36 5.72 -3.77 -2.41
N GLN A 37 6.19 -3.19 -3.51
CA GLN A 37 5.95 -1.77 -3.78
C GLN A 37 4.48 -1.46 -4.11
N SER A 38 3.79 -2.38 -4.78
CA SER A 38 2.36 -2.23 -5.06
C SER A 38 1.50 -2.29 -3.79
N MET A 39 1.90 -3.12 -2.82
CA MET A 39 1.32 -3.17 -1.49
C MET A 39 1.54 -1.84 -0.75
N ALA A 40 2.77 -1.35 -0.71
CA ALA A 40 3.11 -0.08 -0.09
C ALA A 40 2.31 1.10 -0.69
N ALA A 41 2.21 1.15 -2.02
CA ALA A 41 1.42 2.15 -2.73
C ALA A 41 -0.07 2.07 -2.40
N GLY A 42 -0.60 0.86 -2.25
CA GLY A 42 -1.99 0.62 -1.87
C GLY A 42 -2.31 1.13 -0.47
N ILE A 43 -1.45 0.85 0.50
CA ILE A 43 -1.60 1.32 1.89
C ILE A 43 -1.52 2.86 1.94
N GLN A 44 -0.52 3.46 1.29
CA GLN A 44 -0.36 4.92 1.27
C GLN A 44 -1.57 5.60 0.64
N GLN A 45 -2.13 5.04 -0.43
CA GLN A 45 -3.30 5.60 -1.07
C GLN A 45 -4.54 5.48 -0.18
N SER A 46 -4.76 4.33 0.47
CA SER A 46 -5.89 4.14 1.37
C SER A 46 -5.88 5.20 2.47
N SER A 47 -4.72 5.47 3.06
CA SER A 47 -4.58 6.51 4.09
C SER A 47 -4.78 7.91 3.57
N GLY A 48 -4.21 8.24 2.39
CA GLY A 48 -4.35 9.55 1.78
C GLY A 48 -5.78 9.88 1.35
N ASN A 49 -6.60 8.86 1.07
CA ASN A 49 -8.00 9.03 0.68
C ASN A 49 -8.96 9.07 1.90
N THR A 50 -8.46 8.86 3.12
CA THR A 50 -9.34 8.68 4.28
C THR A 50 -9.82 10.00 4.85
N GLY A 51 -9.00 11.05 4.86
CA GLY A 51 -9.36 12.34 5.45
C GLY A 51 -9.71 13.43 4.44
N ASP A 52 -10.46 14.43 4.91
CA ASP A 52 -10.65 15.71 4.21
C ASP A 52 -9.66 16.75 4.80
N PRO A 53 -8.91 17.51 3.98
CA PRO A 53 -7.93 18.50 4.48
C PRO A 53 -8.54 19.60 5.35
N ARG A 54 -9.85 19.85 5.24
CA ARG A 54 -10.57 20.85 6.03
C ARG A 54 -11.06 20.32 7.37
N ASN A 55 -10.92 19.02 7.61
CA ASN A 55 -11.35 18.40 8.86
C ASN A 55 -10.18 18.31 9.84
N ILE A 56 -10.52 18.50 11.12
CA ILE A 56 -9.63 18.27 12.23
C ILE A 56 -10.14 17.12 13.08
N MET A 57 -9.31 16.15 13.31
CA MET A 57 -9.54 15.03 14.21
C MET A 57 -9.10 15.44 15.62
N ILE A 58 -10.01 15.27 16.59
CA ILE A 58 -9.76 15.54 17.99
C ILE A 58 -9.85 14.22 18.75
N VAL A 59 -8.77 13.91 19.50
CA VAL A 59 -8.65 12.68 20.31
C VAL A 59 -8.07 13.02 21.68
N ARG A 60 -8.14 12.09 22.63
CA ARG A 60 -7.50 12.26 23.94
C ARG A 60 -6.00 12.43 23.79
N LYS A 61 -5.41 13.35 24.54
CA LYS A 61 -3.95 13.54 24.58
C LYS A 61 -3.25 12.26 25.06
N GLY A 62 -2.28 11.80 24.27
CA GLY A 62 -1.56 10.55 24.53
C GLY A 62 -2.16 9.31 23.90
N SER A 63 -3.35 9.37 23.28
CA SER A 63 -3.91 8.25 22.53
C SER A 63 -3.22 8.12 21.18
N THR A 64 -2.92 6.89 20.78
CA THR A 64 -2.32 6.57 19.47
C THR A 64 -3.38 6.28 18.41
N ALA A 65 -4.58 5.86 18.81
CA ALA A 65 -5.70 5.53 17.91
C ALA A 65 -7.04 5.99 18.52
N GLU A 66 -8.06 6.19 17.67
CA GLU A 66 -9.44 6.49 18.11
C GLU A 66 -9.99 5.43 19.07
N SER A 67 -9.66 4.14 18.81
CA SER A 67 -10.11 3.00 19.64
C SER A 67 -9.60 3.05 21.08
N SER A 68 -8.45 3.69 21.32
CA SER A 68 -7.85 3.88 22.65
C SER A 68 -8.12 5.27 23.25
N SER A 69 -8.79 6.13 22.50
CA SER A 69 -9.10 7.49 22.89
C SER A 69 -10.45 7.53 23.63
N LEU A 70 -10.57 8.51 24.52
CA LEU A 70 -11.76 8.71 25.34
C LEU A 70 -11.98 10.21 25.54
N ILE A 71 -13.11 10.72 25.03
CA ILE A 71 -13.59 12.10 25.18
C ILE A 71 -14.86 12.05 26.00
N THR A 72 -14.85 12.68 27.17
CA THR A 72 -16.04 12.73 28.02
C THR A 72 -17.14 13.61 27.41
N ARG A 73 -18.38 13.42 27.88
CA ARG A 73 -19.50 14.26 27.44
C ARG A 73 -19.29 15.74 27.79
N GLU A 74 -18.67 16.02 28.92
CA GLU A 74 -18.34 17.38 29.35
C GLU A 74 -17.33 18.02 28.43
N GLN A 75 -16.26 17.30 28.11
CA GLN A 75 -15.26 17.75 27.14
C GLN A 75 -15.88 18.00 25.76
N PHE A 76 -16.69 17.05 25.26
CA PHE A 76 -17.33 17.20 23.97
C PHE A 76 -18.26 18.40 23.88
N ARG A 77 -19.00 18.72 24.95
CA ARG A 77 -19.89 19.89 24.99
C ARG A 77 -19.19 21.22 24.84
N LEU A 78 -17.88 21.31 25.14
CA LEU A 78 -17.12 22.54 25.01
C LEU A 78 -16.65 22.78 23.57
N ILE A 79 -16.42 21.72 22.80
CA ILE A 79 -15.81 21.80 21.46
C ILE A 79 -16.68 22.62 20.48
N PRO A 80 -18.02 22.47 20.39
CA PRO A 80 -18.85 23.21 19.42
C PRO A 80 -18.77 24.73 19.53
N TYR A 81 -18.34 25.25 20.67
CA TYR A 81 -18.24 26.69 20.91
C TYR A 81 -16.89 27.30 20.53
N LEU A 82 -15.97 26.51 19.99
CA LEU A 82 -14.68 27.03 19.50
C LEU A 82 -14.91 27.82 18.21
N PRO A 83 -14.35 29.04 18.08
CA PRO A 83 -14.64 29.96 16.98
C PRO A 83 -14.13 29.49 15.61
N GLU A 84 -13.22 28.51 15.59
CA GLU A 84 -12.67 27.97 14.36
C GLU A 84 -13.55 26.89 13.72
N ILE A 85 -14.65 26.47 14.36
CA ILE A 85 -15.53 25.44 13.83
C ILE A 85 -16.55 26.03 12.88
N ALA A 86 -16.66 25.41 11.70
CA ALA A 86 -17.66 25.79 10.72
C ALA A 86 -19.08 25.44 11.18
N HIS A 87 -20.04 26.25 10.77
CA HIS A 87 -21.46 26.02 10.95
C HIS A 87 -22.13 25.83 9.60
N ASP A 88 -23.23 25.09 9.57
CA ASP A 88 -24.07 24.94 8.38
C ASP A 88 -25.01 26.14 8.18
N ALA A 89 -25.84 26.07 7.14
CA ALA A 89 -26.84 27.12 6.83
C ALA A 89 -27.92 27.29 7.93
N GLN A 90 -28.05 26.34 8.85
CA GLN A 90 -28.98 26.35 9.98
C GLN A 90 -28.27 26.72 11.30
N ASP A 91 -27.03 27.25 11.23
CA ASP A 91 -26.20 27.61 12.36
C ASP A 91 -25.85 26.42 13.29
N ARG A 92 -25.86 25.19 12.76
CA ARG A 92 -25.42 24.02 13.51
C ARG A 92 -23.93 23.79 13.32
N PRO A 93 -23.16 23.56 14.42
CA PRO A 93 -21.72 23.32 14.30
C PRO A 93 -21.45 22.03 13.52
N LEU A 94 -20.54 22.08 12.57
CA LEU A 94 -20.12 20.93 11.78
C LEU A 94 -19.15 20.06 12.57
N ILE A 95 -19.70 19.31 13.50
CA ILE A 95 -18.98 18.41 14.41
C ILE A 95 -19.68 17.05 14.49
N SER A 96 -18.90 15.98 14.52
CA SER A 96 -19.35 14.62 14.77
C SER A 96 -18.63 14.04 16.00
N ALA A 97 -19.40 13.48 16.90
CA ALA A 97 -18.89 12.63 17.98
C ALA A 97 -18.90 11.18 17.51
N ASP A 98 -17.74 10.59 17.35
CA ASP A 98 -17.62 9.23 16.86
C ASP A 98 -17.29 8.24 18.00
N VAL A 99 -17.83 7.05 17.90
CA VAL A 99 -17.55 5.93 18.82
C VAL A 99 -16.95 4.78 18.04
N ILE A 100 -15.75 4.36 18.41
CA ILE A 100 -15.05 3.26 17.77
C ILE A 100 -15.10 2.03 18.68
N VAL A 101 -15.64 0.94 18.14
CA VAL A 101 -15.64 -0.36 18.80
C VAL A 101 -15.03 -1.40 17.86
N LEU A 102 -14.19 -2.25 18.41
CA LEU A 102 -13.67 -3.41 17.69
C LEU A 102 -14.58 -4.60 17.98
N ILE A 103 -15.12 -5.20 16.94
CA ILE A 103 -15.93 -6.42 17.05
C ILE A 103 -15.24 -7.55 16.32
N SER A 104 -15.29 -8.76 16.89
CA SER A 104 -14.80 -9.96 16.25
C SER A 104 -15.90 -10.59 15.41
N LEU A 105 -15.63 -10.85 14.14
CA LEU A 105 -16.60 -11.40 13.20
C LEU A 105 -16.01 -12.64 12.50
N PRO A 106 -16.81 -13.73 12.39
CA PRO A 106 -16.38 -14.93 11.69
C PRO A 106 -16.26 -14.67 10.17
N ARG A 107 -15.16 -15.10 9.59
CA ARG A 107 -14.94 -15.02 8.16
C ARG A 107 -15.82 -16.04 7.42
N ARG A 108 -16.30 -15.65 6.25
CA ARG A 108 -17.15 -16.54 5.43
C ARG A 108 -16.43 -17.79 4.91
N ASP A 109 -15.11 -17.72 4.74
CA ASP A 109 -14.26 -18.83 4.30
C ASP A 109 -13.91 -19.84 5.41
N GLY A 110 -14.38 -19.62 6.63
CA GLY A 110 -14.09 -20.48 7.79
C GLY A 110 -12.68 -20.32 8.37
N ASN A 111 -11.87 -19.40 7.87
CA ASN A 111 -10.49 -19.18 8.33
C ASN A 111 -10.42 -18.26 9.57
N GLY A 112 -11.18 -18.60 10.63
CA GLY A 112 -11.16 -17.89 11.90
C GLY A 112 -11.97 -16.60 11.91
N GLU A 113 -11.66 -15.73 12.86
CA GLU A 113 -12.33 -14.44 13.09
C GLU A 113 -11.41 -13.27 12.71
N ALA A 114 -12.04 -12.14 12.42
CA ALA A 114 -11.35 -10.89 12.15
C ALA A 114 -11.90 -9.77 13.01
N ASN A 115 -11.02 -8.91 13.52
CA ASN A 115 -11.41 -7.71 14.21
C ASN A 115 -11.77 -6.62 13.21
N VAL A 116 -12.99 -6.15 13.26
CA VAL A 116 -13.56 -5.14 12.38
C VAL A 116 -13.91 -3.90 13.19
N VAL A 117 -13.63 -2.74 12.63
CA VAL A 117 -14.05 -1.45 13.21
C VAL A 117 -15.54 -1.26 12.98
N MET A 118 -16.26 -1.10 14.05
CA MET A 118 -17.62 -0.55 14.04
C MET A 118 -17.56 0.89 14.52
N ARG A 119 -17.99 1.82 13.66
CA ARG A 119 -18.04 3.25 13.93
C ARG A 119 -19.47 3.69 14.19
N GLY A 120 -19.73 4.18 15.39
CA GLY A 120 -20.89 5.00 15.67
C GLY A 120 -20.64 6.42 15.13
N ILE A 121 -21.50 6.88 14.24
CA ILE A 121 -21.36 8.15 13.54
C ILE A 121 -22.69 8.92 13.53
N SER A 122 -22.64 10.25 13.64
CA SER A 122 -23.81 11.11 13.52
C SER A 122 -24.14 11.44 12.05
N ALA A 123 -25.32 11.98 11.78
CA ALA A 123 -25.70 12.46 10.46
C ALA A 123 -24.70 13.50 9.93
N ILE A 124 -24.27 14.45 10.77
CA ILE A 124 -23.24 15.45 10.43
C ILE A 124 -21.92 14.76 10.12
N GLY A 125 -21.59 13.70 10.84
CA GLY A 125 -20.36 12.93 10.59
C GLY A 125 -20.30 12.29 9.20
N MET A 126 -21.46 11.89 8.66
CA MET A 126 -21.54 11.42 7.26
C MET A 126 -21.31 12.56 6.26
N GLU A 127 -21.86 13.77 6.53
CA GLU A 127 -21.65 14.97 5.70
C GLU A 127 -20.19 15.43 5.70
N LEU A 128 -19.47 15.23 6.82
CA LEU A 128 -18.04 15.54 6.93
C LEU A 128 -17.14 14.61 6.11
N ARG A 129 -17.67 13.48 5.62
CA ARG A 129 -16.95 12.45 4.87
C ARG A 129 -17.51 12.25 3.45
N PRO A 130 -17.40 13.26 2.56
CA PRO A 130 -18.04 13.26 1.24
C PRO A 130 -17.52 12.16 0.30
N GLN A 131 -16.34 11.59 0.60
CA GLN A 131 -15.76 10.47 -0.14
C GLN A 131 -16.53 9.16 0.05
N VAL A 132 -17.31 9.04 1.14
CA VAL A 132 -18.11 7.85 1.43
C VAL A 132 -19.48 8.01 0.81
N LYS A 133 -19.86 7.09 -0.06
CA LYS A 133 -21.13 7.14 -0.80
C LYS A 133 -21.93 5.88 -0.60
N LEU A 134 -23.24 6.03 -0.51
CA LEU A 134 -24.12 4.86 -0.50
C LEU A 134 -24.06 4.15 -1.85
N ALA A 135 -23.74 2.85 -1.83
CA ALA A 135 -23.66 2.02 -3.02
C ALA A 135 -24.96 1.27 -3.29
N GLN A 136 -25.62 0.75 -2.23
CA GLN A 136 -26.90 0.03 -2.32
C GLN A 136 -27.70 0.18 -1.03
N GLY A 137 -29.02 0.06 -1.11
CA GLY A 137 -29.91 0.16 0.05
C GLY A 137 -30.13 1.60 0.50
N ARG A 138 -30.10 1.85 1.79
CA ARG A 138 -30.25 3.17 2.40
C ARG A 138 -29.31 3.34 3.58
N TRP A 139 -29.12 4.58 4.00
CA TRP A 139 -28.45 4.87 5.28
C TRP A 139 -29.28 4.37 6.48
N PHE A 140 -28.61 4.09 7.58
CA PHE A 140 -29.28 3.75 8.85
C PHE A 140 -30.14 4.92 9.34
N THR A 141 -31.20 4.60 10.06
CA THR A 141 -32.04 5.58 10.70
C THR A 141 -31.56 5.76 12.16
N PRO A 142 -31.28 6.99 12.62
CA PRO A 142 -30.91 7.24 14.01
C PRO A 142 -31.93 6.63 15.00
N GLY A 143 -31.43 6.07 16.09
CA GLY A 143 -32.24 5.41 17.10
C GLY A 143 -32.77 4.03 16.74
N LYS A 144 -32.37 3.48 15.59
CA LYS A 144 -32.69 2.11 15.19
C LYS A 144 -31.40 1.25 15.16
N ARG A 145 -31.57 -0.04 15.44
CA ARG A 145 -30.49 -1.05 15.37
C ARG A 145 -30.18 -1.43 13.94
N GLU A 146 -29.92 -0.42 13.15
CA GLU A 146 -29.60 -0.52 11.74
C GLU A 146 -28.13 -0.15 11.54
N LEU A 147 -27.50 -0.77 10.55
CA LEU A 147 -26.14 -0.46 10.17
C LEU A 147 -25.95 -0.50 8.66
N VAL A 148 -24.90 0.15 8.21
CA VAL A 148 -24.42 0.05 6.85
C VAL A 148 -23.00 -0.51 6.88
N VAL A 149 -22.67 -1.34 5.90
CA VAL A 149 -21.36 -1.98 5.79
C VAL A 149 -20.66 -1.53 4.51
N SER A 150 -19.34 -1.51 4.53
CA SER A 150 -18.64 -1.32 3.27
C SER A 150 -18.97 -2.44 2.28
N SER A 151 -19.23 -2.08 1.03
CA SER A 151 -19.50 -3.03 -0.06
C SER A 151 -18.37 -4.06 -0.22
N ARG A 152 -17.15 -3.71 0.18
CA ARG A 152 -15.98 -4.62 0.14
C ARG A 152 -16.01 -5.67 1.24
N MET A 153 -16.71 -5.42 2.32
CA MET A 153 -16.87 -6.36 3.44
C MET A 153 -17.99 -7.37 3.19
N GLY A 154 -19.01 -7.02 2.39
CA GLY A 154 -20.22 -7.83 2.18
C GLY A 154 -19.97 -9.25 1.69
N GLY A 155 -18.87 -9.49 0.94
CA GLY A 155 -18.49 -10.82 0.46
C GLY A 155 -17.60 -11.61 1.43
N ARG A 156 -17.03 -10.99 2.47
CA ARG A 156 -16.01 -11.60 3.35
C ARG A 156 -16.58 -12.16 4.65
N PHE A 157 -17.63 -11.58 5.14
CA PHE A 157 -18.27 -11.96 6.40
C PHE A 157 -19.64 -12.57 6.15
N ALA A 158 -20.04 -13.48 7.03
CA ALA A 158 -21.39 -14.05 6.99
C ALA A 158 -22.43 -13.00 7.43
N ASN A 159 -23.63 -13.09 6.88
CA ASN A 159 -24.78 -12.26 7.26
C ASN A 159 -24.64 -10.75 6.99
N PHE A 160 -23.80 -10.35 6.03
CA PHE A 160 -23.62 -8.94 5.62
C PHE A 160 -24.44 -8.56 4.38
N GLY A 161 -25.35 -9.45 3.92
CA GLY A 161 -26.32 -9.12 2.87
C GLY A 161 -27.36 -8.09 3.31
N LEU A 162 -27.91 -7.34 2.36
CA LEU A 162 -29.01 -6.40 2.65
C LEU A 162 -30.19 -7.12 3.29
N GLY A 163 -30.71 -6.57 4.38
CA GLY A 163 -31.81 -7.15 5.17
C GLY A 163 -31.39 -8.30 6.09
N GLN A 164 -30.12 -8.73 6.04
CA GLN A 164 -29.62 -9.74 6.97
C GLN A 164 -29.26 -9.11 8.31
N SER A 165 -29.29 -9.92 9.36
CA SER A 165 -28.96 -9.51 10.71
C SER A 165 -27.85 -10.37 11.28
N PHE A 166 -27.05 -9.80 12.15
CA PHE A 166 -26.08 -10.52 12.98
C PHE A 166 -26.09 -10.03 14.42
N LYS A 167 -25.66 -10.87 15.33
CA LYS A 167 -25.64 -10.56 16.76
C LYS A 167 -24.27 -10.08 17.20
N THR A 168 -24.20 -8.92 17.81
CA THR A 168 -23.00 -8.37 18.45
C THR A 168 -23.40 -7.51 19.65
N GLY A 169 -22.53 -7.38 20.67
CA GLY A 169 -22.85 -6.66 21.91
C GLY A 169 -24.14 -7.17 22.59
N GLY A 170 -24.50 -8.43 22.41
CA GLY A 170 -25.75 -9.01 22.95
C GLY A 170 -27.01 -8.57 22.21
N LYS A 171 -26.94 -7.76 21.18
CA LYS A 171 -28.07 -7.25 20.39
C LYS A 171 -28.00 -7.71 18.95
N GLU A 172 -29.14 -7.76 18.28
CA GLU A 172 -29.29 -8.05 16.88
C GLU A 172 -29.27 -6.74 16.07
N LEU A 173 -28.45 -6.66 15.06
CA LEU A 173 -28.27 -5.49 14.18
C LEU A 173 -28.58 -5.88 12.74
N THR A 174 -29.31 -5.03 12.01
CA THR A 174 -29.76 -5.30 10.65
C THR A 174 -28.96 -4.46 9.64
N VAL A 175 -28.45 -5.10 8.60
CA VAL A 175 -27.77 -4.44 7.49
C VAL A 175 -28.81 -3.80 6.56
N VAL A 176 -28.87 -2.48 6.48
CA VAL A 176 -29.85 -1.75 5.66
C VAL A 176 -29.24 -1.12 4.41
N GLY A 177 -27.92 -1.07 4.32
CA GLY A 177 -27.23 -0.50 3.16
C GLY A 177 -25.78 -0.93 3.05
N TRP A 178 -25.25 -0.73 1.86
CA TRP A 178 -23.84 -0.85 1.57
C TRP A 178 -23.28 0.48 1.10
N PHE A 179 -22.09 0.84 1.57
CA PHE A 179 -21.39 2.04 1.13
C PHE A 179 -20.06 1.72 0.45
N ASP A 180 -19.61 2.64 -0.38
CA ASP A 180 -18.26 2.66 -0.95
C ASP A 180 -17.46 3.78 -0.27
N GLY A 181 -16.37 3.43 0.39
CA GLY A 181 -15.48 4.37 1.07
C GLY A 181 -14.49 5.07 0.14
N GLY A 182 -14.60 4.91 -1.18
CA GLY A 182 -13.73 5.58 -2.15
C GLY A 182 -12.26 5.14 -2.12
N GLY A 183 -11.98 3.94 -1.62
CA GLY A 183 -10.61 3.44 -1.47
C GLY A 183 -9.91 3.96 -0.21
N SER A 184 -10.66 4.51 0.74
CA SER A 184 -10.19 4.95 2.05
C SER A 184 -10.14 3.81 3.07
N ALA A 185 -9.66 4.09 4.29
CA ALA A 185 -9.72 3.15 5.41
C ALA A 185 -11.15 2.78 5.79
N PHE A 186 -12.12 3.65 5.52
CA PHE A 186 -13.55 3.40 5.77
C PHE A 186 -14.10 2.20 5.00
N ASP A 187 -13.43 1.76 3.92
CA ASP A 187 -13.79 0.51 3.22
C ASP A 187 -13.66 -0.76 4.09
N SER A 188 -13.08 -0.62 5.27
CA SER A 188 -12.91 -1.70 6.25
C SER A 188 -13.83 -1.54 7.48
N GLU A 189 -14.79 -0.63 7.43
CA GLU A 189 -15.62 -0.28 8.57
C GLU A 189 -17.10 -0.65 8.38
N ILE A 190 -17.78 -0.79 9.51
CA ILE A 190 -19.23 -0.87 9.65
C ILE A 190 -19.66 0.43 10.30
N TRP A 191 -20.71 1.09 9.79
CA TRP A 191 -21.23 2.33 10.33
C TRP A 191 -22.64 2.18 10.86
N MET A 192 -22.91 2.78 12.02
CA MET A 192 -24.21 2.83 12.66
C MET A 192 -24.39 4.15 13.40
N ASP A 193 -25.56 4.36 13.98
CA ASP A 193 -25.83 5.54 14.80
C ASP A 193 -24.94 5.58 16.05
N THR A 194 -24.42 6.77 16.40
CA THR A 194 -23.51 6.96 17.54
C THR A 194 -24.18 6.60 18.86
N ASP A 195 -25.44 7.01 19.07
CA ASP A 195 -26.13 6.77 20.35
C ASP A 195 -26.52 5.29 20.50
N GLU A 196 -26.91 4.63 19.41
CA GLU A 196 -27.14 3.19 19.41
C GLU A 196 -25.84 2.41 19.66
N ALA A 197 -24.71 2.81 19.02
CA ALA A 197 -23.42 2.20 19.27
C ALA A 197 -23.01 2.31 20.73
N ARG A 198 -23.20 3.49 21.34
CA ARG A 198 -22.91 3.72 22.76
C ARG A 198 -23.76 2.84 23.66
N SER A 199 -25.07 2.76 23.37
CA SER A 199 -26.03 1.94 24.14
C SER A 199 -25.71 0.44 24.05
N ILE A 200 -25.37 -0.07 22.87
CA ILE A 200 -25.14 -1.49 22.66
C ILE A 200 -23.82 -1.97 23.28
N PHE A 201 -22.77 -1.13 23.20
CA PHE A 201 -21.43 -1.48 23.67
C PHE A 201 -21.08 -0.88 25.03
N ASP A 202 -22.06 -0.34 25.73
CA ASP A 202 -21.92 0.28 27.08
C ASP A 202 -20.79 1.33 27.11
N ARG A 203 -20.80 2.22 26.10
CA ARG A 203 -19.84 3.31 25.96
C ARG A 203 -20.43 4.63 26.43
N GLU A 204 -20.03 5.09 27.61
CA GLU A 204 -20.48 6.40 28.14
C GLU A 204 -19.86 7.57 27.39
N ASN A 205 -18.64 7.41 26.91
CA ASN A 205 -17.80 8.44 26.31
C ASN A 205 -17.63 8.23 24.80
N TYR A 206 -17.17 9.26 24.11
CA TYR A 206 -16.82 9.22 22.69
C TYR A 206 -15.37 8.80 22.49
N SER A 207 -15.06 8.23 21.33
CA SER A 207 -13.69 7.88 20.95
C SER A 207 -12.96 9.07 20.32
N SER A 208 -13.66 9.83 19.49
CA SER A 208 -13.08 11.00 18.80
C SER A 208 -14.17 12.02 18.51
N ALA A 209 -13.73 13.23 18.19
CA ALA A 209 -14.58 14.25 17.58
C ALA A 209 -13.94 14.69 16.26
N LEU A 210 -14.75 14.70 15.19
CA LEU A 210 -14.36 15.24 13.91
C LEU A 210 -15.04 16.58 13.70
N VAL A 211 -14.26 17.62 13.38
CA VAL A 211 -14.79 18.96 13.17
C VAL A 211 -14.36 19.50 11.82
N ARG A 212 -15.20 20.32 11.20
CA ARG A 212 -14.88 21.09 10.00
C ARG A 212 -14.37 22.47 10.38
N LEU A 213 -13.25 22.89 9.81
CA LEU A 213 -12.77 24.26 9.95
C LEU A 213 -13.67 25.25 9.23
N ALA A 214 -13.93 26.39 9.89
CA ALA A 214 -14.57 27.54 9.26
C ALA A 214 -13.69 28.12 8.16
N ASP A 215 -14.31 28.75 7.15
CA ASP A 215 -13.59 29.40 6.07
C ASP A 215 -12.66 30.49 6.62
N GLY A 216 -11.39 30.41 6.26
CA GLY A 216 -10.34 31.30 6.75
C GLY A 216 -9.75 30.95 8.13
N ALA A 217 -10.30 29.96 8.84
CA ALA A 217 -9.72 29.51 10.10
C ALA A 217 -8.46 28.65 9.86
N SER A 218 -7.49 28.77 10.75
CA SER A 218 -6.25 27.99 10.70
C SER A 218 -6.35 26.73 11.53
N ALA A 219 -5.93 25.59 10.94
CA ALA A 219 -5.79 24.33 11.68
C ALA A 219 -4.87 24.49 12.92
N ALA A 220 -3.82 25.29 12.79
CA ALA A 220 -2.91 25.58 13.91
C ALA A 220 -3.58 26.36 15.05
N SER A 221 -4.51 27.29 14.74
CA SER A 221 -5.29 27.99 15.76
C SER A 221 -6.17 27.04 16.56
N LEU A 222 -6.96 26.21 15.88
CA LEU A 222 -7.81 25.22 16.54
C LEU A 222 -6.98 24.21 17.35
N THR A 223 -5.88 23.70 16.79
CA THR A 223 -4.97 22.81 17.52
C THR A 223 -4.46 23.46 18.80
N ASN A 224 -4.00 24.71 18.72
CA ASN A 224 -3.51 25.44 19.87
C ASN A 224 -4.61 25.68 20.93
N HIS A 225 -5.82 26.06 20.52
CA HIS A 225 -6.95 26.22 21.44
C HIS A 225 -7.27 24.90 22.17
N VAL A 226 -7.40 23.80 21.44
CA VAL A 226 -7.73 22.49 22.02
C VAL A 226 -6.62 21.98 22.95
N GLU A 227 -5.36 22.18 22.61
CA GLU A 227 -4.22 21.65 23.38
C GLU A 227 -3.83 22.49 24.59
N THR A 228 -4.14 23.80 24.58
CA THR A 228 -3.83 24.71 25.68
C THR A 228 -4.95 24.82 26.70
N ASP A 229 -6.20 24.55 26.30
CA ASP A 229 -7.33 24.55 27.24
C ASP A 229 -7.24 23.35 28.20
N LYS A 230 -6.86 23.62 29.43
CA LYS A 230 -6.71 22.60 30.49
C LYS A 230 -7.99 21.82 30.78
N ARG A 231 -9.17 22.36 30.44
CA ARG A 231 -10.45 21.69 30.63
C ARG A 231 -10.66 20.55 29.63
N LEU A 232 -10.04 20.65 28.45
CA LEU A 232 -10.20 19.67 27.40
C LEU A 232 -9.23 18.49 27.59
N GLY A 233 -7.94 18.72 27.77
CA GLY A 233 -6.94 17.64 27.85
C GLY A 233 -6.90 16.78 26.58
N LEU A 234 -7.25 17.38 25.44
CA LEU A 234 -7.35 16.74 24.12
C LEU A 234 -6.19 17.17 23.23
N ARG A 235 -6.01 16.45 22.14
CA ARG A 235 -5.11 16.77 21.03
C ARG A 235 -5.95 16.91 19.77
N ALA A 236 -5.62 17.89 18.95
CA ALA A 236 -6.24 18.12 17.66
C ALA A 236 -5.18 18.11 16.56
N GLU A 237 -5.50 17.47 15.46
CA GLU A 237 -4.63 17.43 14.28
C GLU A 237 -5.45 17.28 12.99
N PRO A 238 -4.93 17.74 11.83
CA PRO A 238 -5.61 17.53 10.55
C PRO A 238 -5.95 16.06 10.32
N GLU A 239 -7.18 15.76 9.89
CA GLU A 239 -7.68 14.40 9.68
C GLU A 239 -6.75 13.60 8.76
N VAL A 240 -6.26 14.22 7.67
CA VAL A 240 -5.30 13.60 6.74
C VAL A 240 -3.99 13.23 7.44
N ALA A 241 -3.49 14.08 8.33
CA ALA A 241 -2.26 13.81 9.09
C ALA A 241 -2.46 12.69 10.10
N TYR A 242 -3.62 12.66 10.76
CA TYR A 242 -4.00 11.62 11.70
C TYR A 242 -3.97 10.23 11.03
N TYR A 243 -4.67 10.06 9.90
CA TYR A 243 -4.69 8.78 9.20
C TYR A 243 -3.35 8.43 8.54
N ALA A 244 -2.58 9.42 8.09
CA ALA A 244 -1.21 9.20 7.62
C ALA A 244 -0.29 8.69 8.75
N ALA A 245 -0.46 9.20 9.97
CA ALA A 245 0.29 8.75 11.13
C ALA A 245 -0.06 7.31 11.54
N GLN A 246 -1.32 6.91 11.42
CA GLN A 246 -1.78 5.53 11.69
C GLN A 246 -1.06 4.49 10.80
N THR A 247 -0.63 4.89 9.61
CA THR A 247 0.08 4.03 8.66
C THR A 247 1.60 4.06 8.79
N LYS A 248 2.14 4.80 9.77
CA LYS A 248 3.60 4.75 10.03
C LYS A 248 4.09 3.35 10.35
N SER A 249 3.29 2.52 11.01
CA SER A 249 3.60 1.11 11.23
C SER A 249 3.75 0.34 9.92
N ALA A 250 3.04 0.76 8.85
CA ALA A 250 3.24 0.22 7.51
C ALA A 250 4.61 0.59 6.91
N SER A 251 5.27 1.64 7.40
CA SER A 251 6.61 2.01 6.96
C SER A 251 7.65 0.92 7.24
N LEU A 252 7.47 0.12 8.30
CA LEU A 252 8.30 -1.04 8.58
C LEU A 252 8.20 -2.09 7.46
N PHE A 253 7.00 -2.35 6.94
CA PHE A 253 6.80 -3.28 5.83
C PHE A 253 7.39 -2.75 4.53
N VAL A 254 7.28 -1.44 4.29
CA VAL A 254 7.97 -0.78 3.15
C VAL A 254 9.48 -0.91 3.29
N PHE A 255 10.02 -0.68 4.49
CA PHE A 255 11.44 -0.84 4.77
C PHE A 255 11.90 -2.29 4.57
N LEU A 256 11.19 -3.26 5.15
CA LEU A 256 11.48 -4.69 4.97
C LEU A 256 11.39 -5.12 3.51
N GLY A 257 10.39 -4.62 2.77
CA GLY A 257 10.24 -4.86 1.34
C GLY A 257 11.42 -4.34 0.54
N ASN A 258 11.86 -3.11 0.81
CA ASN A 258 13.04 -2.54 0.16
C ASN A 258 14.32 -3.27 0.55
N PHE A 259 14.48 -3.65 1.82
CA PHE A 259 15.61 -4.43 2.30
C PHE A 259 15.69 -5.79 1.60
N LEU A 260 14.58 -6.52 1.54
CA LEU A 260 14.50 -7.80 0.82
C LEU A 260 14.80 -7.63 -0.67
N ALA A 261 14.28 -6.58 -1.31
CA ALA A 261 14.56 -6.30 -2.71
C ALA A 261 16.06 -6.07 -2.94
N VAL A 262 16.74 -5.31 -2.08
CA VAL A 262 18.19 -5.10 -2.14
C VAL A 262 18.94 -6.41 -1.90
N ALA A 263 18.60 -7.18 -0.87
CA ALA A 263 19.24 -8.46 -0.57
C ALA A 263 19.10 -9.47 -1.72
N MET A 264 17.89 -9.60 -2.28
CA MET A 264 17.62 -10.46 -3.43
C MET A 264 18.34 -9.98 -4.68
N SER A 265 18.50 -8.66 -4.86
CA SER A 265 19.24 -8.08 -6.00
C SER A 265 20.70 -8.47 -5.97
N ILE A 266 21.32 -8.51 -4.78
CA ILE A 266 22.71 -8.96 -4.62
C ILE A 266 22.85 -10.40 -5.14
N GLY A 267 21.95 -11.30 -4.73
CA GLY A 267 21.89 -12.67 -5.22
C GLY A 267 21.71 -12.76 -6.75
N ALA A 268 20.79 -11.94 -7.30
CA ALA A 268 20.55 -11.89 -8.74
C ALA A 268 21.76 -11.34 -9.52
N VAL A 269 22.46 -10.34 -8.99
CA VAL A 269 23.71 -9.82 -9.57
C VAL A 269 24.79 -10.90 -9.61
N PHE A 270 24.98 -11.67 -8.53
CA PHE A 270 25.93 -12.78 -8.52
C PHE A 270 25.54 -13.90 -9.49
N ALA A 271 24.27 -14.24 -9.58
CA ALA A 271 23.78 -15.23 -10.54
C ALA A 271 24.00 -14.78 -11.98
N ALA A 272 23.67 -13.53 -12.31
CA ALA A 272 23.93 -12.92 -13.62
C ALA A 272 25.43 -12.86 -13.93
N MET A 273 26.25 -12.50 -12.95
CA MET A 273 27.70 -12.45 -13.07
C MET A 273 28.27 -13.84 -13.39
N ASN A 274 27.84 -14.88 -12.68
CA ASN A 274 28.29 -16.26 -12.92
C ASN A 274 27.94 -16.73 -14.34
N THR A 275 26.69 -16.48 -14.76
CA THR A 275 26.23 -16.81 -16.12
C THR A 275 27.03 -16.07 -17.20
N MET A 276 27.31 -14.78 -16.95
CA MET A 276 28.10 -13.97 -17.90
C MET A 276 29.57 -14.41 -17.94
N TYR A 277 30.17 -14.84 -16.84
CA TYR A 277 31.52 -15.46 -16.85
C TYR A 277 31.54 -16.74 -17.67
N ALA A 278 30.54 -17.60 -17.52
CA ALA A 278 30.40 -18.79 -18.34
C ALA A 278 30.25 -18.45 -19.85
N SER A 279 29.45 -17.40 -20.15
CA SER A 279 29.28 -16.90 -21.52
C SER A 279 30.57 -16.38 -22.11
N VAL A 280 31.34 -15.57 -21.37
CA VAL A 280 32.65 -15.06 -21.77
C VAL A 280 33.65 -16.21 -22.00
N GLY A 281 33.71 -17.18 -21.07
CA GLY A 281 34.60 -18.35 -21.17
C GLY A 281 34.36 -19.15 -22.47
N ALA A 282 33.10 -19.42 -22.78
CA ALA A 282 32.71 -20.16 -23.96
C ALA A 282 32.92 -19.40 -25.29
N ARG A 283 33.11 -18.07 -25.26
CA ARG A 283 33.35 -17.22 -26.45
C ARG A 283 34.76 -16.66 -26.52
N THR A 284 35.69 -17.19 -25.73
CA THR A 284 37.05 -16.66 -25.64
C THR A 284 37.73 -16.54 -27.01
N ARG A 285 37.58 -17.56 -27.88
CA ARG A 285 38.12 -17.58 -29.22
C ARG A 285 37.48 -16.53 -30.16
N GLU A 286 36.13 -16.38 -30.06
CA GLU A 286 35.41 -15.35 -30.84
C GLU A 286 35.86 -13.93 -30.42
N ILE A 287 36.01 -13.69 -29.12
CA ILE A 287 36.53 -12.41 -28.59
C ILE A 287 37.93 -12.15 -29.09
N GLY A 288 38.80 -13.18 -29.13
CA GLY A 288 40.16 -13.11 -29.72
C GLY A 288 40.12 -12.70 -31.19
N THR A 289 39.28 -13.34 -31.99
CA THR A 289 39.10 -13.02 -33.41
C THR A 289 38.62 -11.58 -33.64
N LEU A 290 37.63 -11.13 -32.88
CA LEU A 290 37.15 -9.74 -32.95
C LEU A 290 38.26 -8.74 -32.63
N ARG A 291 39.14 -9.07 -31.67
CA ARG A 291 40.30 -8.23 -31.32
C ARG A 291 41.34 -8.18 -32.45
N VAL A 292 41.62 -9.27 -33.14
CA VAL A 292 42.49 -9.32 -34.33
C VAL A 292 41.92 -8.50 -35.47
N LEU A 293 40.60 -8.53 -35.68
CA LEU A 293 39.87 -7.73 -36.66
C LEU A 293 39.83 -6.22 -36.33
N GLY A 294 40.46 -5.79 -35.21
CA GLY A 294 40.61 -4.37 -34.88
C GLY A 294 39.48 -3.79 -34.00
N TYR A 295 38.56 -4.59 -33.46
CA TYR A 295 37.53 -4.09 -32.53
C TYR A 295 38.17 -3.60 -31.23
N ARG A 296 37.76 -2.39 -30.81
CA ARG A 296 38.28 -1.75 -29.58
C ARG A 296 37.77 -2.47 -28.32
N ARG A 297 38.57 -2.49 -27.25
CA ARG A 297 38.18 -3.05 -25.94
C ARG A 297 36.84 -2.54 -25.45
N ARG A 298 36.55 -1.22 -25.62
CA ARG A 298 35.29 -0.60 -25.26
C ARG A 298 34.10 -1.17 -26.03
N ALA A 299 34.27 -1.57 -27.29
CA ALA A 299 33.17 -2.16 -28.08
C ALA A 299 32.79 -3.56 -27.55
N ILE A 300 33.78 -4.36 -27.13
CA ILE A 300 33.55 -5.68 -26.52
C ILE A 300 32.88 -5.51 -25.16
N LEU A 301 33.39 -4.59 -24.32
CA LEU A 301 32.82 -4.28 -23.00
C LEU A 301 31.35 -3.86 -23.12
N LEU A 302 31.05 -2.91 -23.99
CA LEU A 302 29.67 -2.45 -24.22
C LEU A 302 28.77 -3.56 -24.77
N GLY A 303 29.29 -4.43 -25.64
CA GLY A 303 28.52 -5.57 -26.16
C GLY A 303 28.03 -6.49 -25.05
N PHE A 304 28.90 -6.87 -24.10
CA PHE A 304 28.48 -7.71 -22.95
C PHE A 304 27.59 -7.00 -21.94
N ILE A 305 27.80 -5.70 -21.72
CA ILE A 305 26.88 -4.91 -20.85
C ILE A 305 25.48 -4.84 -21.47
N ILE A 306 25.39 -4.57 -22.77
CA ILE A 306 24.12 -4.53 -23.51
C ILE A 306 23.42 -5.92 -23.47
N GLU A 307 24.19 -7.00 -23.64
CA GLU A 307 23.68 -8.38 -23.56
C GLU A 307 23.08 -8.64 -22.16
N GLY A 308 23.79 -8.29 -21.07
CA GLY A 308 23.32 -8.45 -19.70
C GLY A 308 22.11 -7.57 -19.40
N ALA A 309 22.09 -6.32 -19.84
CA ALA A 309 20.96 -5.41 -19.71
C ALA A 309 19.73 -5.92 -20.47
N PHE A 310 19.91 -6.44 -21.68
CA PHE A 310 18.80 -7.01 -22.47
C PHE A 310 18.20 -8.25 -21.83
N LEU A 311 19.02 -9.18 -21.32
CA LEU A 311 18.55 -10.36 -20.61
C LEU A 311 17.75 -10.00 -19.34
N SER A 312 18.28 -9.04 -18.59
CA SER A 312 17.60 -8.56 -17.37
C SER A 312 16.34 -7.78 -17.69
N LEU A 313 16.28 -7.06 -18.81
CA LEU A 313 15.07 -6.40 -19.28
C LEU A 313 13.96 -7.43 -19.59
N ILE A 314 14.31 -8.54 -20.28
CA ILE A 314 13.37 -9.65 -20.50
C ILE A 314 12.88 -10.20 -19.16
N GLY A 315 13.80 -10.48 -18.22
CA GLY A 315 13.46 -10.90 -16.87
C GLY A 315 12.56 -9.88 -16.13
N GLY A 316 12.84 -8.59 -16.31
CA GLY A 316 12.04 -7.50 -15.75
C GLY A 316 10.61 -7.46 -16.30
N VAL A 317 10.45 -7.60 -17.61
CA VAL A 317 9.11 -7.67 -18.24
C VAL A 317 8.34 -8.89 -17.73
N LEU A 318 8.98 -10.07 -17.73
CA LEU A 318 8.36 -11.29 -17.20
C LEU A 318 8.04 -11.16 -15.71
N GLY A 319 8.89 -10.49 -14.93
CA GLY A 319 8.63 -10.21 -13.51
C GLY A 319 7.42 -9.30 -13.28
N CYS A 320 7.29 -8.24 -14.07
CA CYS A 320 6.12 -7.36 -14.03
C CYS A 320 4.84 -8.10 -14.45
N VAL A 321 4.91 -8.94 -15.49
CA VAL A 321 3.78 -9.78 -15.94
C VAL A 321 3.41 -10.81 -14.86
N ALA A 322 4.39 -11.46 -14.24
CA ALA A 322 4.16 -12.41 -13.16
C ALA A 322 3.50 -11.72 -11.94
N ALA A 323 3.99 -10.54 -11.55
CA ALA A 323 3.39 -9.76 -10.48
C ALA A 323 1.93 -9.37 -10.80
N TRP A 324 1.66 -8.98 -12.03
CA TRP A 324 0.32 -8.65 -12.51
C TRP A 324 -0.61 -9.88 -12.53
N ALA A 325 -0.13 -11.03 -13.00
CA ALA A 325 -0.87 -12.28 -13.00
C ALA A 325 -1.20 -12.77 -11.58
N LEU A 326 -0.23 -12.69 -10.66
CA LEU A 326 -0.46 -12.99 -9.25
C LEU A 326 -1.49 -12.04 -8.62
N HIS A 327 -1.41 -10.75 -8.94
CA HIS A 327 -2.39 -9.76 -8.50
C HIS A 327 -3.82 -10.10 -8.97
N LEU A 328 -3.98 -10.57 -10.20
CA LEU A 328 -5.29 -11.02 -10.73
C LEU A 328 -5.78 -12.31 -10.07
N HIS A 329 -4.87 -13.24 -9.80
CA HIS A 329 -5.22 -14.56 -9.27
C HIS A 329 -5.58 -14.54 -7.78
N PHE A 330 -4.78 -13.85 -6.96
CA PHE A 330 -4.98 -13.76 -5.51
C PHE A 330 -5.94 -12.64 -5.08
N GLY A 331 -6.48 -11.88 -6.04
CA GLY A 331 -7.39 -10.77 -5.80
C GLY A 331 -6.68 -9.43 -5.59
N THR A 332 -7.47 -8.38 -5.76
CA THR A 332 -6.97 -7.00 -5.71
C THR A 332 -6.88 -6.44 -4.30
N THR A 333 -7.43 -7.15 -3.30
CA THR A 333 -7.53 -6.66 -1.91
C THR A 333 -6.75 -7.56 -0.97
N ALA A 334 -5.96 -6.96 -0.14
CA ALA A 334 -5.33 -7.62 0.99
C ALA A 334 -5.77 -6.96 2.30
N THR A 335 -5.58 -7.65 3.40
CA THR A 335 -5.87 -7.14 4.73
C THR A 335 -4.62 -7.17 5.58
N MET A 336 -4.45 -6.16 6.38
CA MET A 336 -3.42 -6.08 7.41
C MET A 336 -4.04 -5.61 8.71
N SER A 337 -3.57 -6.15 9.82
CA SER A 337 -3.87 -5.63 11.15
C SER A 337 -2.80 -4.62 11.53
N PHE A 338 -3.21 -3.44 11.95
CA PHE A 338 -2.35 -2.36 12.42
C PHE A 338 -2.39 -2.22 13.96
N GLU A 339 -1.78 -1.18 14.50
CA GLU A 339 -1.75 -0.91 15.95
C GLU A 339 -3.13 -0.84 16.61
N SER A 340 -4.17 -0.51 15.85
CA SER A 340 -5.57 -0.57 16.28
C SER A 340 -6.12 -1.98 16.43
N PHE A 341 -5.33 -3.04 16.14
CA PHE A 341 -5.76 -4.44 16.11
C PHE A 341 -6.92 -4.74 15.16
N SER A 342 -7.32 -3.80 14.31
CA SER A 342 -8.36 -3.99 13.29
C SER A 342 -7.75 -4.36 11.94
N GLU A 343 -8.49 -5.16 11.17
CA GLU A 343 -8.11 -5.46 9.79
C GLU A 343 -8.42 -4.26 8.89
N MET A 344 -7.40 -3.69 8.29
CA MET A 344 -7.52 -2.68 7.24
C MET A 344 -7.41 -3.34 5.87
N MET A 345 -8.39 -3.09 5.01
CA MET A 345 -8.36 -3.53 3.63
C MET A 345 -7.67 -2.49 2.75
N PHE A 346 -6.72 -2.92 1.95
CA PHE A 346 -6.09 -2.09 0.93
C PHE A 346 -6.02 -2.83 -0.40
N ARG A 347 -5.91 -2.08 -1.49
CA ARG A 347 -5.73 -2.66 -2.82
C ARG A 347 -4.27 -2.64 -3.22
N PHE A 348 -3.77 -3.77 -3.71
CA PHE A 348 -2.53 -3.75 -4.48
C PHE A 348 -2.68 -2.81 -5.67
N ARG A 349 -1.73 -1.91 -5.85
CA ARG A 349 -1.78 -0.94 -6.93
C ARG A 349 -0.54 -1.01 -7.81
N ILE A 350 -0.66 -1.74 -8.92
CA ILE A 350 0.38 -1.77 -9.94
C ILE A 350 0.15 -0.58 -10.88
N THR A 351 0.88 0.51 -10.66
CA THR A 351 0.82 1.70 -11.50
C THR A 351 1.81 1.61 -12.67
N PRO A 352 1.59 2.31 -13.79
CA PRO A 352 2.58 2.39 -14.86
C PRO A 352 3.94 2.89 -14.38
N ALA A 353 3.95 3.84 -13.45
CA ALA A 353 5.19 4.34 -12.84
C ALA A 353 5.95 3.24 -12.08
N LEU A 354 5.23 2.33 -11.39
CA LEU A 354 5.84 1.21 -10.69
C LEU A 354 6.42 0.19 -11.67
N VAL A 355 5.74 -0.09 -12.77
CA VAL A 355 6.26 -0.97 -13.84
C VAL A 355 7.56 -0.38 -14.40
N VAL A 356 7.59 0.92 -14.73
CA VAL A 356 8.81 1.59 -15.21
C VAL A 356 9.95 1.50 -14.18
N LYS A 357 9.66 1.72 -12.89
CA LYS A 357 10.66 1.54 -11.81
C LYS A 357 11.19 0.11 -11.76
N GLY A 358 10.33 -0.89 -11.88
CA GLY A 358 10.71 -2.31 -11.92
C GLY A 358 11.60 -2.63 -13.13
N LEU A 359 11.32 -2.07 -14.30
CA LEU A 359 12.13 -2.25 -15.50
C LEU A 359 13.50 -1.56 -15.37
N ILE A 360 13.55 -0.34 -14.84
CA ILE A 360 14.82 0.36 -14.56
C ILE A 360 15.65 -0.46 -13.58
N PHE A 361 15.02 -0.94 -12.52
CA PHE A 361 15.66 -1.79 -11.51
C PHE A 361 16.24 -3.08 -12.13
N SER A 362 15.49 -3.77 -13.00
CA SER A 362 15.99 -4.96 -13.69
C SER A 362 17.20 -4.68 -14.55
N VAL A 363 17.19 -3.57 -15.32
CA VAL A 363 18.32 -3.16 -16.15
C VAL A 363 19.55 -2.84 -15.29
N MET A 364 19.37 -2.17 -14.14
CA MET A 364 20.48 -1.91 -13.20
C MET A 364 21.11 -3.21 -12.70
N VAL A 365 20.31 -4.20 -12.30
CA VAL A 365 20.80 -5.53 -11.88
C VAL A 365 21.60 -6.20 -13.01
N GLY A 366 21.10 -6.14 -14.24
CA GLY A 366 21.77 -6.72 -15.40
C GLY A 366 23.10 -6.04 -15.74
N VAL A 367 23.13 -4.71 -15.70
CA VAL A 367 24.37 -3.93 -15.93
C VAL A 367 25.40 -4.26 -14.85
N MET A 368 24.99 -4.27 -13.57
CA MET A 368 25.89 -4.60 -12.46
C MET A 368 26.42 -6.04 -12.56
N GLY A 369 25.56 -7.01 -12.86
CA GLY A 369 25.94 -8.42 -13.01
C GLY A 369 26.86 -8.68 -14.22
N SER A 370 26.73 -7.89 -15.29
CA SER A 370 27.55 -8.05 -16.47
C SER A 370 28.88 -7.27 -16.45
N LEU A 371 29.04 -6.28 -15.56
CA LEU A 371 30.14 -5.33 -15.57
C LEU A 371 31.51 -6.03 -15.40
N LEU A 372 31.68 -6.82 -14.34
CA LEU A 372 32.96 -7.51 -14.09
C LEU A 372 33.31 -8.55 -15.16
N PRO A 373 32.38 -9.43 -15.61
CA PRO A 373 32.67 -10.33 -16.75
C PRO A 373 33.02 -9.58 -18.04
N ALA A 374 32.33 -8.47 -18.35
CA ALA A 374 32.58 -7.64 -19.51
C ALA A 374 33.98 -6.99 -19.49
N VAL A 375 34.39 -6.49 -18.31
CA VAL A 375 35.75 -5.97 -18.11
C VAL A 375 36.79 -7.07 -18.37
N ARG A 376 36.60 -8.27 -17.83
CA ARG A 376 37.47 -9.42 -18.04
C ARG A 376 37.53 -9.79 -19.52
N ALA A 377 36.38 -9.89 -20.21
CA ALA A 377 36.32 -10.17 -21.64
C ALA A 377 37.09 -9.15 -22.48
N SER A 378 36.96 -7.86 -22.16
CA SER A 378 37.66 -6.77 -22.89
C SER A 378 39.18 -6.77 -22.73
N ARG A 379 39.69 -7.39 -21.65
CA ARG A 379 41.11 -7.44 -21.29
C ARG A 379 41.81 -8.76 -21.68
N LEU A 380 41.09 -9.73 -22.27
CA LEU A 380 41.66 -11.01 -22.68
C LEU A 380 42.88 -10.80 -23.65
N PRO A 381 44.02 -11.47 -23.38
CA PRO A 381 45.18 -11.45 -24.28
C PRO A 381 44.83 -12.17 -25.58
N VAL A 382 45.06 -11.53 -26.74
CA VAL A 382 44.69 -12.06 -28.05
C VAL A 382 45.38 -13.41 -28.33
N ILE A 383 46.67 -13.55 -27.98
CA ILE A 383 47.45 -14.79 -28.22
C ILE A 383 46.88 -15.95 -27.39
N ALA A 384 46.54 -15.71 -26.12
CA ALA A 384 45.95 -16.74 -25.23
C ALA A 384 44.53 -17.13 -25.69
N ALA A 385 43.74 -16.18 -26.18
CA ALA A 385 42.40 -16.41 -26.68
C ALA A 385 42.35 -17.27 -27.96
N LEU A 386 43.35 -17.17 -28.83
CA LEU A 386 43.43 -17.95 -30.06
C LEU A 386 44.02 -19.37 -29.84
N LYS A 387 44.81 -19.57 -28.76
CA LYS A 387 45.40 -20.87 -28.40
C LYS A 387 44.52 -21.73 -27.51
N SER A 388 43.37 -21.19 -26.99
CA SER A 388 42.42 -21.98 -26.19
C SER A 388 41.75 -23.03 -27.10
N VAL A 389 42.08 -24.31 -26.88
CA VAL A 389 41.48 -25.48 -27.50
C VAL A 389 40.10 -25.74 -26.89
#